data_75de20beb5f930e43830bed2df9e5d29
#
_entry.id   75de20beb5f930e43830bed2df9e5d29
#
_cell.length_a   1.000
_cell.length_b   1.000
_cell.length_c   1.000
_cell.angle_alpha   90.00
_cell.angle_beta   90.00
_cell.angle_gamma   90.00
#
_symmetry.space_group_name_H-M   'P 1'
#
loop_
_entity.id
_entity.type
_entity.pdbx_description
1 polymer ?
#
loop_
_entity_poly.entity_id
_entity_poly.type
_entity_poly.pdbx_seq_one_letter_code
_entity_poly.pdbx_strand_id
1 'polypeptide(L)'
;MINFTMNFRRIKMNSIKMSDKRISYSGRINFDDENAPVFYYAGSSVSFRFKGTALTVKINAVIYWGELSLGAVVDGKQCSVKLSAENNGRDIDVVIAENLEDTEHNVVIYKQHAANQLLTLKGIETDGEMLDAPEKPKLKMEVYGDSVCAGEVIEAADYVGKCDPENHNSRYDNVWNSFVMQTARNIGAEIHNICQGGIALFNGTGYFHHPDYIGLESVYDKLCYFPEGGLLQWDFSRYTPDIVVIAIGQNDKHNGRTDSDDINISDPEYRKVWKTAYIKMVRDLDKKYSSPKFVLTTTILMHDADWDNAIEEIKNELNEMGIKAYHNLFTRNGAATPGHPRLAEHNEMAEELTKFIENIKD
;
A
#
# COMPACT_ATOMS: atom_id res chain seq x y z
N MET A 1 59.46 -2.76 -2.06
CA MET A 1 58.04 -2.65 -2.52
C MET A 1 57.33 -3.90 -2.10
N ILE A 2 56.49 -3.81 -1.06
CA ILE A 2 55.67 -4.95 -0.59
C ILE A 2 54.34 -4.86 -1.35
N ASN A 3 54.14 -5.78 -2.30
CA ASN A 3 52.86 -5.89 -3.01
C ASN A 3 51.81 -6.52 -2.04
N PHE A 4 50.91 -5.70 -1.51
CA PHE A 4 49.70 -6.18 -0.88
C PHE A 4 48.72 -6.59 -1.97
N THR A 5 48.67 -7.86 -2.31
CA THR A 5 47.59 -8.45 -3.07
C THR A 5 46.41 -8.65 -2.08
N MET A 6 45.44 -7.72 -2.09
CA MET A 6 44.18 -7.96 -1.42
C MET A 6 43.48 -9.11 -2.16
N ASN A 7 43.53 -10.30 -1.56
CA ASN A 7 42.67 -11.40 -1.95
C ASN A 7 41.24 -11.07 -1.50
N PHE A 8 40.46 -10.44 -2.36
CA PHE A 8 39.02 -10.41 -2.21
C PHE A 8 38.52 -11.86 -2.31
N ARG A 9 38.32 -12.52 -1.18
CA ARG A 9 37.54 -13.75 -1.15
C ARG A 9 36.15 -13.38 -1.68
N ARG A 10 35.81 -13.84 -2.88
CA ARG A 10 34.42 -13.80 -3.35
C ARG A 10 33.61 -14.58 -2.32
N ILE A 11 32.79 -13.85 -1.54
CA ILE A 11 31.85 -14.46 -0.59
C ILE A 11 30.94 -15.34 -1.44
N LYS A 12 30.81 -16.60 -1.07
CA LYS A 12 29.91 -17.52 -1.77
C LYS A 12 28.49 -17.20 -1.34
N MET A 13 27.67 -16.74 -2.28
CA MET A 13 26.23 -16.50 -2.06
C MET A 13 25.43 -17.77 -2.28
N ASN A 14 24.49 -18.03 -1.39
CA ASN A 14 23.48 -19.08 -1.49
C ASN A 14 22.22 -18.47 -2.10
N SER A 15 21.73 -19.06 -3.20
CA SER A 15 20.52 -18.60 -3.88
C SER A 15 19.30 -19.32 -3.32
N ILE A 16 18.28 -18.58 -2.93
CA ILE A 16 17.02 -19.03 -2.37
C ILE A 16 15.90 -18.68 -3.35
N LYS A 17 15.08 -19.68 -3.69
CA LYS A 17 13.92 -19.51 -4.57
C LYS A 17 12.79 -18.79 -3.83
N MET A 18 11.98 -18.03 -4.55
CA MET A 18 10.81 -17.36 -3.98
C MET A 18 9.74 -18.33 -3.47
N SER A 19 9.69 -19.56 -3.96
CA SER A 19 8.82 -20.64 -3.44
C SER A 19 9.30 -21.30 -2.14
N ASP A 20 10.40 -20.84 -1.54
CA ASP A 20 10.90 -21.38 -0.27
C ASP A 20 9.89 -21.11 0.85
N LYS A 21 9.50 -22.13 1.61
CA LYS A 21 8.49 -22.07 2.67
C LYS A 21 8.88 -21.19 3.86
N ARG A 22 10.17 -20.82 3.95
CA ARG A 22 10.69 -19.90 4.96
C ARG A 22 10.49 -18.42 4.58
N ILE A 23 9.86 -18.15 3.43
CA ILE A 23 9.44 -16.81 3.00
C ILE A 23 7.95 -16.65 3.30
N SER A 24 7.61 -15.59 4.01
CA SER A 24 6.23 -15.20 4.32
C SER A 24 5.81 -14.01 3.46
N TYR A 25 4.61 -14.05 2.88
CA TYR A 25 4.09 -13.04 1.96
C TYR A 25 2.92 -12.28 2.59
N SER A 26 2.80 -10.96 2.31
CA SER A 26 1.66 -10.13 2.67
C SER A 26 1.27 -9.24 1.49
N GLY A 27 -0.03 -9.18 1.16
CA GLY A 27 -0.59 -8.40 0.05
C GLY A 27 -1.31 -9.26 -0.99
N ARG A 28 -2.02 -8.60 -1.90
CA ARG A 28 -2.56 -9.25 -3.11
C ARG A 28 -1.42 -9.44 -4.12
N ILE A 29 -0.89 -10.65 -4.18
CA ILE A 29 0.29 -11.00 -4.96
C ILE A 29 -0.11 -12.06 -5.99
N ASN A 30 0.36 -11.91 -7.23
CA ASN A 30 0.22 -12.93 -8.26
C ASN A 30 1.28 -14.02 -8.08
N PHE A 31 0.84 -15.27 -7.96
CA PHE A 31 1.66 -16.48 -7.83
C PHE A 31 1.46 -17.45 -9.02
N ASP A 32 1.11 -16.96 -10.22
CA ASP A 32 1.07 -17.81 -11.41
C ASP A 32 2.42 -18.52 -11.66
N ASP A 33 3.51 -17.85 -11.29
CA ASP A 33 4.83 -18.46 -11.09
C ASP A 33 5.26 -18.24 -9.61
N GLU A 34 5.27 -19.32 -8.84
CA GLU A 34 5.69 -19.29 -7.43
C GLU A 34 7.16 -18.87 -7.22
N ASN A 35 7.99 -18.99 -8.26
CA ASN A 35 9.39 -18.57 -8.23
C ASN A 35 9.59 -17.14 -8.74
N ALA A 36 8.54 -16.51 -9.25
CA ALA A 36 8.55 -15.13 -9.74
C ALA A 36 7.26 -14.36 -9.37
N PRO A 37 6.89 -14.29 -8.08
CA PRO A 37 5.67 -13.61 -7.65
C PRO A 37 5.70 -12.13 -8.03
N VAL A 38 4.54 -11.62 -8.53
CA VAL A 38 4.39 -10.21 -8.97
C VAL A 38 3.63 -9.42 -7.93
N PHE A 39 4.21 -8.32 -7.49
CA PHE A 39 3.68 -7.38 -6.52
C PHE A 39 3.11 -6.16 -7.24
N TYR A 40 1.85 -5.88 -6.99
CA TYR A 40 1.13 -4.77 -7.62
C TYR A 40 1.00 -3.56 -6.69
N TYR A 41 0.50 -3.75 -5.48
CA TYR A 41 0.16 -2.66 -4.56
C TYR A 41 1.33 -2.24 -3.68
N ALA A 42 1.36 -0.96 -3.32
CA ALA A 42 2.27 -0.43 -2.32
C ALA A 42 2.11 -1.18 -0.98
N GLY A 43 3.22 -1.58 -0.36
CA GLY A 43 3.21 -2.34 0.89
C GLY A 43 3.09 -3.86 0.72
N SER A 44 2.82 -4.37 -0.51
CA SER A 44 2.99 -5.80 -0.76
C SER A 44 4.42 -6.21 -0.46
N SER A 45 4.61 -7.30 0.32
CA SER A 45 5.90 -7.59 0.92
C SER A 45 6.19 -9.08 1.08
N VAL A 46 7.48 -9.37 1.27
CA VAL A 46 7.98 -10.64 1.80
C VAL A 46 8.69 -10.40 3.12
N SER A 47 8.56 -11.34 4.04
CA SER A 47 9.29 -11.37 5.30
C SER A 47 10.02 -12.68 5.45
N PHE A 48 11.26 -12.66 5.90
CA PHE A 48 12.08 -13.83 6.15
C PHE A 48 13.15 -13.53 7.20
N ARG A 49 13.82 -14.59 7.66
CA ARG A 49 14.95 -14.48 8.57
C ARG A 49 16.14 -15.21 7.95
N PHE A 50 17.32 -14.67 8.18
CA PHE A 50 18.56 -15.33 7.78
C PHE A 50 19.66 -15.07 8.80
N LYS A 51 20.69 -15.92 8.78
CA LYS A 51 21.94 -15.68 9.49
C LYS A 51 23.03 -15.48 8.44
N GLY A 52 23.80 -14.41 8.52
CA GLY A 52 24.83 -14.07 7.54
C GLY A 52 25.19 -12.60 7.57
N THR A 53 26.02 -12.13 6.64
CA THR A 53 26.55 -10.77 6.62
C THR A 53 26.12 -9.94 5.41
N ALA A 54 25.50 -10.58 4.41
CA ALA A 54 25.12 -9.93 3.15
C ALA A 54 23.78 -10.46 2.61
N LEU A 55 23.02 -9.55 2.00
CA LEU A 55 21.71 -9.82 1.42
C LEU A 55 21.56 -9.10 0.09
N THR A 56 21.21 -9.85 -0.95
CA THR A 56 20.86 -9.34 -2.29
C THR A 56 19.51 -9.92 -2.71
N VAL A 57 18.70 -9.14 -3.39
CA VAL A 57 17.40 -9.56 -3.95
C VAL A 57 17.44 -9.44 -5.47
N LYS A 58 17.04 -10.51 -6.17
CA LYS A 58 16.88 -10.51 -7.63
C LYS A 58 15.47 -10.06 -7.98
N ILE A 59 15.36 -9.05 -8.82
CA ILE A 59 14.08 -8.46 -9.17
C ILE A 59 13.98 -8.19 -10.67
N ASN A 60 12.74 -8.02 -11.12
CA ASN A 60 12.37 -7.33 -12.36
C ASN A 60 11.35 -6.27 -12.02
N ALA A 61 11.53 -5.05 -12.50
CA ALA A 61 10.58 -3.96 -12.29
C ALA A 61 10.11 -3.42 -13.63
N VAL A 62 8.79 -3.30 -13.81
CA VAL A 62 8.19 -2.62 -14.97
C VAL A 62 7.55 -1.33 -14.48
N ILE A 63 8.08 -0.21 -14.93
CA ILE A 63 7.69 1.14 -14.51
C ILE A 63 6.93 1.80 -15.67
N TYR A 64 5.65 2.06 -15.50
CA TYR A 64 4.82 2.74 -16.49
C TYR A 64 4.81 4.25 -16.25
N TRP A 65 4.95 4.67 -14.99
CA TRP A 65 5.01 6.07 -14.61
C TRP A 65 5.82 6.27 -13.32
N GLY A 66 6.51 7.42 -13.24
CA GLY A 66 7.24 7.85 -12.04
C GLY A 66 8.55 7.09 -11.81
N GLU A 67 9.04 7.22 -10.60
CA GLU A 67 10.23 6.53 -10.11
C GLU A 67 9.79 5.29 -9.31
N LEU A 68 10.63 4.27 -9.24
CA LEU A 68 10.41 3.12 -8.36
C LEU A 68 11.59 2.95 -7.42
N SER A 69 11.29 2.68 -6.16
CA SER A 69 12.26 2.22 -5.18
C SER A 69 11.83 0.88 -4.61
N LEU A 70 12.80 0.02 -4.35
CA LEU A 70 12.62 -1.18 -3.55
C LEU A 70 12.81 -0.80 -2.08
N GLY A 71 11.77 -0.98 -1.27
CA GLY A 71 11.85 -0.77 0.16
C GLY A 71 12.34 -2.02 0.88
N ALA A 72 13.13 -1.83 1.93
CA ALA A 72 13.55 -2.91 2.81
C ALA A 72 13.60 -2.45 4.27
N VAL A 73 13.40 -3.40 5.18
CA VAL A 73 13.64 -3.22 6.61
C VAL A 73 14.49 -4.39 7.08
N VAL A 74 15.66 -4.09 7.62
CA VAL A 74 16.57 -5.07 8.22
C VAL A 74 16.73 -4.72 9.69
N ASP A 75 16.33 -5.62 10.58
CA ASP A 75 16.37 -5.44 12.04
C ASP A 75 15.73 -4.13 12.51
N GLY A 76 14.58 -3.80 11.93
CA GLY A 76 13.84 -2.59 12.24
C GLY A 76 14.39 -1.30 11.62
N LYS A 77 15.50 -1.36 10.88
CA LYS A 77 16.06 -0.21 10.16
C LYS A 77 15.57 -0.21 8.72
N GLN A 78 14.83 0.81 8.36
CA GLN A 78 14.33 1.01 7.01
C GLN A 78 15.46 1.50 6.07
N CYS A 79 15.48 0.96 4.86
CA CYS A 79 16.26 1.48 3.75
C CYS A 79 15.42 1.44 2.46
N SER A 80 15.82 2.24 1.48
CA SER A 80 15.17 2.35 0.18
C SER A 80 16.24 2.35 -0.90
N VAL A 81 16.09 1.47 -1.90
CA VAL A 81 17.01 1.40 -3.03
C VAL A 81 16.29 1.87 -4.27
N LYS A 82 16.66 3.06 -4.74
CA LYS A 82 16.11 3.63 -5.98
C LYS A 82 16.54 2.79 -7.18
N LEU A 83 15.58 2.42 -8.02
CA LEU A 83 15.84 1.69 -9.26
C LEU A 83 16.07 2.65 -10.40
N SER A 84 17.11 2.40 -11.21
CA SER A 84 17.41 3.20 -12.38
C SER A 84 16.36 2.95 -13.49
N ALA A 85 15.95 4.00 -14.19
CA ALA A 85 15.08 3.88 -15.36
C ALA A 85 15.67 2.98 -16.47
N GLU A 86 17.01 2.88 -16.53
CA GLU A 86 17.69 1.98 -17.47
C GLU A 86 17.43 0.50 -17.17
N ASN A 87 17.05 0.19 -15.95
CA ASN A 87 16.72 -1.18 -15.50
C ASN A 87 15.25 -1.55 -15.72
N ASN A 88 14.45 -0.66 -16.29
CA ASN A 88 13.03 -0.92 -16.55
C ASN A 88 12.85 -2.18 -17.41
N GLY A 89 12.09 -3.14 -16.91
CA GLY A 89 11.82 -4.43 -17.57
C GLY A 89 13.00 -5.40 -17.60
N ARG A 90 14.11 -5.12 -16.90
CA ARG A 90 15.29 -5.99 -16.82
C ARG A 90 15.40 -6.69 -15.49
N ASP A 91 15.99 -7.89 -15.53
CA ASP A 91 16.37 -8.61 -14.32
C ASP A 91 17.65 -7.97 -13.76
N ILE A 92 17.61 -7.60 -12.48
CA ILE A 92 18.74 -6.99 -11.78
C ILE A 92 18.92 -7.58 -10.38
N ASP A 93 20.13 -7.50 -9.88
CA ASP A 93 20.47 -7.80 -8.50
C ASP A 93 20.53 -6.48 -7.71
N VAL A 94 19.76 -6.42 -6.63
CA VAL A 94 19.69 -5.26 -5.73
C VAL A 94 20.31 -5.65 -4.40
N VAL A 95 21.45 -5.04 -4.07
CA VAL A 95 22.10 -5.22 -2.77
C VAL A 95 21.27 -4.50 -1.71
N ILE A 96 20.77 -5.24 -0.73
CA ILE A 96 19.97 -4.72 0.38
C ILE A 96 20.87 -4.39 1.57
N ALA A 97 21.80 -5.27 1.87
CA ALA A 97 22.73 -5.09 2.97
C ALA A 97 24.07 -5.80 2.71
N GLU A 98 25.13 -5.19 3.21
CA GLU A 98 26.48 -5.75 3.25
C GLU A 98 27.14 -5.40 4.58
N ASN A 99 28.10 -6.22 4.99
CA ASN A 99 28.85 -6.02 6.23
C ASN A 99 27.97 -5.97 7.49
N LEU A 100 26.88 -6.73 7.50
CA LEU A 100 26.11 -7.01 8.73
C LEU A 100 26.98 -7.84 9.70
N GLU A 101 26.58 -7.88 10.95
CA GLU A 101 27.15 -8.85 11.90
C GLU A 101 26.75 -10.28 11.47
N ASP A 102 27.62 -11.28 11.69
CA ASP A 102 27.28 -12.68 11.39
C ASP A 102 26.36 -13.25 12.47
N THR A 103 25.10 -12.81 12.45
CA THR A 103 24.04 -13.17 13.41
C THR A 103 22.70 -13.34 12.69
N GLU A 104 21.63 -13.57 13.43
CA GLU A 104 20.27 -13.63 12.88
C GLU A 104 19.74 -12.25 12.56
N HIS A 105 19.15 -12.11 11.37
CA HIS A 105 18.52 -10.89 10.89
C HIS A 105 17.06 -11.13 10.51
N ASN A 106 16.19 -10.17 10.86
CA ASN A 106 14.81 -10.12 10.41
C ASN A 106 14.72 -9.15 9.24
N VAL A 107 14.10 -9.60 8.14
CA VAL A 107 14.02 -8.83 6.90
C VAL A 107 12.58 -8.73 6.42
N VAL A 108 12.21 -7.53 5.99
CA VAL A 108 11.02 -7.26 5.16
C VAL A 108 11.48 -6.59 3.88
N ILE A 109 11.12 -7.13 2.73
CA ILE A 109 11.28 -6.48 1.42
C ILE A 109 9.88 -6.11 0.92
N TYR A 110 9.66 -4.88 0.51
CA TYR A 110 8.34 -4.40 0.12
C TYR A 110 8.37 -3.51 -1.13
N LYS A 111 7.29 -3.55 -1.87
CA LYS A 111 7.04 -2.60 -2.95
C LYS A 111 6.69 -1.24 -2.35
N GLN A 112 7.49 -0.22 -2.66
CA GLN A 112 7.39 1.08 -1.98
C GLN A 112 6.31 2.00 -2.55
N HIS A 113 5.99 1.87 -3.82
CA HIS A 113 5.16 2.82 -4.58
C HIS A 113 3.86 2.17 -5.08
N ALA A 114 2.92 2.99 -5.57
CA ALA A 114 1.58 2.61 -6.01
C ALA A 114 1.55 1.61 -7.20
N ALA A 115 0.35 1.19 -7.63
CA ALA A 115 0.16 0.03 -8.51
C ALA A 115 0.52 0.27 -10.00
N ASN A 116 0.80 1.50 -10.41
CA ASN A 116 1.28 1.84 -11.76
C ASN A 116 2.73 1.41 -12.03
N GLN A 117 3.26 0.54 -11.21
CA GLN A 117 4.57 -0.08 -11.34
C GLN A 117 4.46 -1.52 -10.87
N LEU A 118 5.05 -2.44 -11.60
CA LEU A 118 5.04 -3.87 -11.26
C LEU A 118 6.40 -4.28 -10.73
N LEU A 119 6.43 -5.04 -9.64
CA LEU A 119 7.65 -5.58 -9.06
C LEU A 119 7.56 -7.11 -9.02
N THR A 120 8.44 -7.78 -9.74
CA THR A 120 8.60 -9.23 -9.67
C THR A 120 9.82 -9.57 -8.83
N LEU A 121 9.66 -10.39 -7.80
CA LEU A 121 10.78 -10.93 -7.05
C LEU A 121 11.19 -12.28 -7.65
N LYS A 122 12.48 -12.46 -7.93
CA LYS A 122 13.02 -13.64 -8.64
C LYS A 122 13.96 -14.49 -7.81
N GLY A 123 14.34 -14.01 -6.64
CA GLY A 123 15.21 -14.75 -5.74
C GLY A 123 15.82 -13.88 -4.65
N ILE A 124 16.34 -14.57 -3.65
CA ILE A 124 17.11 -13.96 -2.56
C ILE A 124 18.49 -14.62 -2.57
N GLU A 125 19.52 -13.85 -2.35
CA GLU A 125 20.88 -14.36 -2.17
C GLU A 125 21.46 -13.87 -0.85
N THR A 126 22.06 -14.77 -0.09
CA THR A 126 22.78 -14.47 1.15
C THR A 126 24.05 -15.31 1.25
N ASP A 127 25.05 -14.80 1.95
CA ASP A 127 26.28 -15.55 2.25
C ASP A 127 26.12 -16.58 3.38
N GLY A 128 24.95 -16.58 4.04
CA GLY A 128 24.65 -17.46 5.14
C GLY A 128 23.49 -18.43 4.87
N GLU A 129 22.66 -18.66 5.88
CA GLU A 129 21.54 -19.61 5.82
C GLU A 129 20.20 -18.96 6.10
N MET A 130 19.14 -19.44 5.43
CA MET A 130 17.76 -19.07 5.76
C MET A 130 17.32 -19.77 7.03
N LEU A 131 16.63 -19.02 7.87
CA LEU A 131 16.00 -19.51 9.10
C LEU A 131 14.48 -19.68 8.88
N ASP A 132 13.80 -20.27 9.86
CA ASP A 132 12.34 -20.42 9.81
C ASP A 132 11.65 -19.06 9.65
N ALA A 133 10.54 -19.06 8.89
CA ALA A 133 9.76 -17.86 8.65
C ALA A 133 9.32 -17.20 9.97
N PRO A 134 9.25 -15.86 10.01
CA PRO A 134 8.66 -15.19 11.15
C PRO A 134 7.18 -15.57 11.28
N GLU A 135 6.69 -15.64 12.53
CA GLU A 135 5.27 -15.90 12.79
C GLU A 135 4.44 -14.74 12.26
N LYS A 136 3.38 -15.07 11.52
CA LYS A 136 2.45 -14.06 11.02
C LYS A 136 1.53 -13.54 12.13
N PRO A 137 1.20 -12.24 12.13
CA PRO A 137 0.14 -11.69 12.97
C PRO A 137 -1.18 -12.44 12.78
N LYS A 138 -1.93 -12.65 13.86
CA LYS A 138 -3.25 -13.27 13.80
C LYS A 138 -4.33 -12.31 13.32
N LEU A 139 -4.25 -11.05 13.77
CA LEU A 139 -5.15 -10.00 13.35
C LEU A 139 -4.85 -9.62 11.88
N LYS A 140 -5.88 -9.46 11.09
CA LYS A 140 -5.78 -9.17 9.64
C LYS A 140 -6.53 -7.89 9.30
N MET A 141 -5.86 -6.99 8.60
CA MET A 141 -6.44 -5.73 8.13
C MET A 141 -6.30 -5.62 6.61
N GLU A 142 -7.37 -5.25 5.93
CA GLU A 142 -7.34 -4.89 4.51
C GLU A 142 -7.73 -3.42 4.35
N VAL A 143 -7.06 -2.71 3.44
CA VAL A 143 -7.28 -1.28 3.23
C VAL A 143 -7.57 -1.01 1.76
N TYR A 144 -8.68 -0.35 1.48
CA TYR A 144 -9.03 0.24 0.19
C TYR A 144 -8.90 1.76 0.31
N GLY A 145 -8.03 2.37 -0.47
CA GLY A 145 -7.77 3.79 -0.35
C GLY A 145 -7.02 4.37 -1.55
N ASP A 146 -6.68 5.62 -1.43
CA ASP A 146 -6.01 6.39 -2.47
C ASP A 146 -4.53 6.67 -2.17
N SER A 147 -4.02 7.79 -2.69
CA SER A 147 -2.63 8.24 -2.55
C SER A 147 -2.18 8.40 -1.10
N VAL A 148 -3.06 8.84 -0.19
CA VAL A 148 -2.71 9.00 1.22
C VAL A 148 -2.42 7.64 1.86
N CYS A 149 -3.22 6.62 1.56
CA CYS A 149 -2.97 5.26 2.03
C CYS A 149 -1.74 4.63 1.36
N ALA A 150 -1.45 5.00 0.11
CA ALA A 150 -0.25 4.57 -0.62
C ALA A 150 1.04 5.28 -0.15
N GLY A 151 0.93 6.33 0.67
CA GLY A 151 2.07 7.08 1.19
C GLY A 151 2.72 7.97 0.14
N GLU A 152 1.93 8.52 -0.79
CA GLU A 152 2.44 9.46 -1.79
C GLU A 152 2.88 10.77 -1.14
N VAL A 153 3.99 11.32 -1.63
CA VAL A 153 4.62 12.58 -1.23
C VAL A 153 4.98 12.68 0.26
N ILE A 154 4.88 11.59 1.01
CA ILE A 154 5.06 11.53 2.46
C ILE A 154 6.46 12.03 2.93
N GLU A 155 7.51 11.79 2.14
CA GLU A 155 8.89 12.14 2.47
C GLU A 155 9.31 13.54 1.99
N ALA A 156 8.39 14.35 1.46
CA ALA A 156 8.68 15.72 1.02
C ALA A 156 8.78 16.71 2.20
N ALA A 157 9.78 16.54 3.07
CA ALA A 157 9.93 17.28 4.33
C ALA A 157 10.02 18.80 4.12
N ASP A 158 10.64 19.27 3.02
CA ASP A 158 10.78 20.71 2.71
C ASP A 158 9.46 21.36 2.27
N TYR A 159 8.42 20.54 2.07
CA TYR A 159 7.09 20.96 1.62
C TYR A 159 6.01 20.82 2.70
N VAL A 160 6.39 20.73 3.96
CA VAL A 160 5.44 20.79 5.09
C VAL A 160 4.70 22.11 5.06
N GLY A 161 3.36 22.09 5.09
CA GLY A 161 2.52 23.27 5.01
C GLY A 161 2.46 23.97 3.64
N LYS A 162 2.93 23.31 2.59
CA LYS A 162 2.96 23.79 1.20
C LYS A 162 2.27 22.80 0.27
N CYS A 163 1.93 23.24 -0.95
CA CYS A 163 1.53 22.35 -2.03
C CYS A 163 2.61 21.30 -2.33
N ASP A 164 2.22 20.23 -3.00
CA ASP A 164 3.17 19.20 -3.43
C ASP A 164 4.26 19.78 -4.35
N PRO A 165 5.48 19.23 -4.30
CA PRO A 165 6.51 19.63 -5.23
C PRO A 165 6.13 19.31 -6.67
N GLU A 166 6.33 20.26 -7.57
CA GLU A 166 6.08 20.06 -9.00
C GLU A 166 6.96 18.92 -9.55
N ASN A 167 6.40 18.10 -10.43
CA ASN A 167 7.12 17.01 -11.11
C ASN A 167 7.87 16.07 -10.16
N HIS A 168 7.28 15.77 -8.99
CA HIS A 168 7.90 14.89 -8.00
C HIS A 168 8.05 13.44 -8.50
N ASN A 169 7.18 12.99 -9.42
CA ASN A 169 7.28 11.69 -10.09
C ASN A 169 7.49 10.51 -9.13
N SER A 170 6.74 10.44 -8.04
CA SER A 170 6.82 9.42 -6.98
C SER A 170 8.09 9.41 -6.14
N ARG A 171 9.04 10.32 -6.34
CA ARG A 171 10.34 10.28 -5.62
C ARG A 171 10.25 10.42 -4.10
N TYR A 172 9.13 10.94 -3.59
CA TYR A 172 8.86 11.15 -2.17
C TYR A 172 7.87 10.16 -1.59
N ASP A 173 7.47 9.16 -2.37
CA ASP A 173 6.48 8.17 -1.96
C ASP A 173 7.15 7.09 -1.11
N ASN A 174 6.54 6.78 0.01
CA ASN A 174 6.98 5.70 0.88
C ASN A 174 5.83 5.13 1.71
N VAL A 175 5.26 4.06 1.22
CA VAL A 175 4.11 3.40 1.86
C VAL A 175 4.42 2.88 3.26
N TRP A 176 5.66 2.47 3.55
CA TRP A 176 6.03 1.95 4.87
C TRP A 176 5.72 2.93 6.00
N ASN A 177 5.83 4.22 5.70
CA ASN A 177 5.56 5.32 6.62
C ASN A 177 4.11 5.85 6.52
N SER A 178 3.26 5.28 5.63
CA SER A 178 1.84 5.68 5.55
C SER A 178 1.09 5.34 6.84
N PHE A 179 0.07 6.12 7.15
CA PHE A 179 -0.70 5.96 8.38
C PHE A 179 -1.31 4.56 8.52
N VAL A 180 -1.79 3.96 7.43
CA VAL A 180 -2.37 2.60 7.45
C VAL A 180 -1.32 1.53 7.76
N MET A 181 -0.12 1.63 7.19
CA MET A 181 0.97 0.70 7.47
C MET A 181 1.50 0.86 8.90
N GLN A 182 1.54 2.08 9.41
CA GLN A 182 1.89 2.34 10.83
C GLN A 182 0.80 1.78 11.76
N THR A 183 -0.48 2.06 11.46
CA THR A 183 -1.62 1.52 12.24
C THR A 183 -1.56 0.00 12.31
N ALA A 184 -1.35 -0.68 11.17
CA ALA A 184 -1.24 -2.14 11.16
C ALA A 184 -0.13 -2.65 12.08
N ARG A 185 1.05 -2.01 12.05
CA ARG A 185 2.15 -2.36 12.96
C ARG A 185 1.80 -2.10 14.44
N ASN A 186 1.16 -0.97 14.73
CA ASN A 186 0.77 -0.59 16.10
C ASN A 186 -0.21 -1.58 16.71
N ILE A 187 -1.20 -2.05 15.93
CA ILE A 187 -2.20 -3.02 16.41
C ILE A 187 -1.76 -4.49 16.26
N GLY A 188 -0.57 -4.73 15.72
CA GLY A 188 -0.04 -6.08 15.48
C GLY A 188 -0.83 -6.84 14.42
N ALA A 189 -1.21 -6.21 13.30
CA ALA A 189 -1.96 -6.82 12.21
C ALA A 189 -1.10 -7.13 10.98
N GLU A 190 -1.39 -8.25 10.31
CA GLU A 190 -1.02 -8.45 8.91
C GLU A 190 -1.87 -7.51 8.05
N ILE A 191 -1.28 -6.82 7.07
CA ILE A 191 -2.00 -5.86 6.24
C ILE A 191 -1.96 -6.22 4.75
N HIS A 192 -3.12 -6.15 4.09
CA HIS A 192 -3.25 -6.01 2.65
C HIS A 192 -3.62 -4.57 2.31
N ASN A 193 -2.67 -3.79 1.83
CA ASN A 193 -2.87 -2.39 1.45
C ASN A 193 -3.23 -2.32 -0.04
N ILE A 194 -4.52 -2.20 -0.37
CA ILE A 194 -5.05 -2.19 -1.74
C ILE A 194 -5.33 -0.74 -2.16
N CYS A 195 -4.29 0.08 -2.15
CA CYS A 195 -4.42 1.51 -2.37
C CYS A 195 -3.75 1.96 -3.66
N GLN A 196 -4.34 2.96 -4.31
CA GLN A 196 -3.87 3.50 -5.56
C GLN A 196 -4.06 5.02 -5.61
N GLY A 197 -2.99 5.74 -5.94
CA GLY A 197 -3.02 7.19 -6.10
C GLY A 197 -4.09 7.66 -7.08
N GLY A 198 -4.80 8.70 -6.69
CA GLY A 198 -5.82 9.34 -7.51
C GLY A 198 -7.12 8.58 -7.70
N ILE A 199 -7.27 7.35 -7.15
CA ILE A 199 -8.50 6.58 -7.33
C ILE A 199 -9.68 7.22 -6.60
N ALA A 200 -10.83 7.23 -7.26
CA ALA A 200 -12.15 7.61 -6.72
C ALA A 200 -13.09 6.40 -6.76
N LEU A 201 -14.34 6.56 -6.35
CA LEU A 201 -15.32 5.46 -6.39
C LEU A 201 -15.75 5.13 -7.82
N PHE A 202 -16.09 6.13 -8.64
CA PHE A 202 -16.65 5.91 -9.97
C PHE A 202 -15.60 5.96 -11.08
N ASN A 203 -15.83 5.17 -12.13
CA ASN A 203 -15.16 5.36 -13.41
C ASN A 203 -15.51 6.76 -13.98
N GLY A 204 -14.53 7.43 -14.55
CA GLY A 204 -14.68 8.78 -15.07
C GLY A 204 -14.52 9.88 -14.03
N THR A 205 -14.16 9.53 -12.78
CA THR A 205 -13.84 10.47 -11.70
C THR A 205 -12.49 10.19 -11.08
N GLY A 206 -11.98 11.12 -10.27
CA GLY A 206 -10.64 11.03 -9.70
C GLY A 206 -9.54 11.30 -10.72
N TYR A 207 -8.32 10.83 -10.43
CA TYR A 207 -7.12 11.12 -11.21
C TYR A 207 -6.41 9.85 -11.71
N PHE A 208 -6.89 8.66 -11.32
CA PHE A 208 -6.22 7.42 -11.64
C PHE A 208 -6.48 6.99 -13.09
N HIS A 209 -5.40 6.68 -13.82
CA HIS A 209 -5.39 6.12 -15.17
C HIS A 209 -6.03 7.02 -16.24
N HIS A 210 -5.57 8.28 -16.31
CA HIS A 210 -5.95 9.19 -17.40
C HIS A 210 -5.62 8.55 -18.79
N PRO A 211 -6.46 8.65 -19.86
CA PRO A 211 -7.75 9.39 -19.88
C PRO A 211 -8.98 8.57 -19.48
N ASP A 212 -8.83 7.30 -19.12
CA ASP A 212 -9.97 6.40 -18.86
C ASP A 212 -10.60 6.63 -17.49
N TYR A 213 -9.83 7.17 -16.52
CA TYR A 213 -10.24 7.43 -15.15
C TYR A 213 -10.96 6.23 -14.51
N ILE A 214 -10.17 5.26 -14.07
CA ILE A 214 -10.67 4.02 -13.48
C ILE A 214 -11.09 4.26 -12.02
N GLY A 215 -12.34 3.91 -11.71
CA GLY A 215 -12.89 3.98 -10.36
C GLY A 215 -12.88 2.64 -9.64
N LEU A 216 -12.89 2.71 -8.31
CA LEU A 216 -12.83 1.56 -7.43
C LEU A 216 -13.99 0.58 -7.69
N GLU A 217 -15.18 1.08 -8.11
CA GLU A 217 -16.35 0.26 -8.43
C GLU A 217 -16.07 -0.87 -9.43
N SER A 218 -15.10 -0.68 -10.34
CA SER A 218 -14.75 -1.65 -11.38
C SER A 218 -13.54 -2.52 -11.06
N VAL A 219 -12.75 -2.16 -10.05
CA VAL A 219 -11.45 -2.82 -9.78
C VAL A 219 -11.25 -3.31 -8.34
N TYR A 220 -12.12 -2.98 -7.36
CA TYR A 220 -11.93 -3.37 -5.95
C TYR A 220 -11.79 -4.88 -5.75
N ASP A 221 -12.35 -5.69 -6.64
CA ASP A 221 -12.29 -7.15 -6.60
C ASP A 221 -11.15 -7.75 -7.46
N LYS A 222 -10.26 -6.92 -8.00
CA LYS A 222 -9.16 -7.37 -8.85
C LYS A 222 -7.88 -7.62 -8.06
N LEU A 223 -7.07 -8.49 -8.63
CA LEU A 223 -5.71 -8.77 -8.18
C LEU A 223 -4.79 -7.55 -8.39
N CYS A 224 -5.05 -6.74 -9.42
CA CYS A 224 -4.37 -5.49 -9.71
C CYS A 224 -5.38 -4.46 -10.24
N TYR A 225 -5.26 -3.19 -9.81
CA TYR A 225 -6.09 -2.09 -10.31
C TYR A 225 -5.58 -1.54 -11.64
N PHE A 226 -4.29 -1.67 -11.89
CA PHE A 226 -3.63 -1.15 -13.07
C PHE A 226 -3.84 -2.10 -14.26
N PRO A 227 -4.47 -1.67 -15.37
CA PRO A 227 -4.84 -2.55 -16.48
C PRO A 227 -3.66 -3.32 -17.09
N GLU A 228 -2.50 -2.68 -17.18
CA GLU A 228 -1.27 -3.27 -17.71
C GLU A 228 -0.73 -4.42 -16.85
N GLY A 229 -1.13 -4.49 -15.58
CA GLY A 229 -0.86 -5.61 -14.69
C GLY A 229 -1.84 -6.79 -14.88
N GLY A 230 -2.83 -6.64 -15.76
CA GLY A 230 -3.90 -7.61 -15.99
C GLY A 230 -5.01 -7.50 -14.94
N LEU A 231 -6.25 -7.33 -15.39
CA LEU A 231 -7.44 -7.20 -14.52
C LEU A 231 -7.96 -8.57 -14.05
N LEU A 232 -7.07 -9.43 -13.54
CA LEU A 232 -7.44 -10.74 -12.99
C LEU A 232 -8.27 -10.58 -11.72
N GLN A 233 -9.20 -11.50 -11.51
CA GLN A 233 -10.00 -11.53 -10.28
C GLN A 233 -9.13 -11.89 -9.08
N TRP A 234 -9.37 -11.23 -7.95
CA TRP A 234 -8.78 -11.63 -6.68
C TRP A 234 -9.53 -12.85 -6.12
N ASP A 235 -8.79 -13.85 -5.70
CA ASP A 235 -9.34 -14.98 -4.95
C ASP A 235 -9.47 -14.60 -3.47
N PHE A 236 -10.66 -14.19 -3.07
CA PHE A 236 -10.97 -13.76 -1.70
C PHE A 236 -10.79 -14.86 -0.66
N SER A 237 -10.72 -16.14 -1.04
CA SER A 237 -10.47 -17.24 -0.11
C SER A 237 -9.04 -17.23 0.45
N ARG A 238 -8.11 -16.54 -0.22
CA ARG A 238 -6.70 -16.44 0.18
C ARG A 238 -6.44 -15.53 1.39
N TYR A 239 -7.38 -14.62 1.67
CA TYR A 239 -7.25 -13.68 2.79
C TYR A 239 -8.62 -13.24 3.29
N THR A 240 -8.87 -13.43 4.58
CA THR A 240 -10.10 -12.97 5.25
C THR A 240 -9.72 -11.97 6.33
N PRO A 241 -9.95 -10.67 6.13
CA PRO A 241 -9.62 -9.64 7.10
C PRO A 241 -10.60 -9.63 8.28
N ASP A 242 -10.12 -9.27 9.46
CA ASP A 242 -10.92 -8.95 10.63
C ASP A 242 -11.43 -7.51 10.57
N ILE A 243 -10.63 -6.63 9.94
CA ILE A 243 -10.90 -5.20 9.80
C ILE A 243 -10.70 -4.81 8.33
N VAL A 244 -11.66 -4.10 7.76
CA VAL A 244 -11.57 -3.49 6.43
C VAL A 244 -11.66 -1.98 6.59
N VAL A 245 -10.59 -1.27 6.26
CA VAL A 245 -10.59 0.19 6.21
C VAL A 245 -10.88 0.65 4.78
N ILE A 246 -11.85 1.54 4.61
CA ILE A 246 -12.16 2.14 3.31
C ILE A 246 -11.98 3.65 3.45
N ALA A 247 -10.91 4.15 2.82
CA ALA A 247 -10.46 5.55 2.93
C ALA A 247 -10.50 6.21 1.55
N ILE A 248 -11.72 6.50 1.07
CA ILE A 248 -12.00 7.16 -0.22
C ILE A 248 -13.09 8.21 -0.06
N GLY A 249 -13.19 9.11 -1.02
CA GLY A 249 -14.14 10.22 -1.06
C GLY A 249 -13.48 11.55 -1.40
N GLN A 250 -12.23 11.77 -1.02
CA GLN A 250 -11.52 13.02 -1.25
C GLN A 250 -11.15 13.29 -2.72
N ASN A 251 -11.04 12.26 -3.57
CA ASN A 251 -10.80 12.41 -5.02
C ASN A 251 -12.09 12.50 -5.84
N ASP A 252 -13.23 12.16 -5.25
CA ASP A 252 -14.49 11.95 -5.97
C ASP A 252 -15.10 13.25 -6.51
N LYS A 253 -14.64 14.43 -6.05
CA LYS A 253 -15.04 15.72 -6.61
C LYS A 253 -14.45 15.99 -7.99
N HIS A 254 -13.37 15.33 -8.37
CA HIS A 254 -12.73 15.51 -9.67
C HIS A 254 -13.48 14.77 -10.77
N ASN A 255 -13.91 15.54 -11.77
CA ASN A 255 -14.61 15.07 -12.96
C ASN A 255 -13.61 14.89 -14.11
N GLY A 256 -13.26 13.66 -14.44
CA GLY A 256 -12.31 13.37 -15.49
C GLY A 256 -12.74 13.80 -16.89
N ARG A 257 -14.05 14.01 -17.12
CA ARG A 257 -14.56 14.47 -18.43
C ARG A 257 -14.30 15.95 -18.68
N THR A 258 -14.32 16.74 -17.64
CA THR A 258 -14.13 18.21 -17.69
C THR A 258 -12.74 18.61 -17.20
N ASP A 259 -11.99 17.67 -16.63
CA ASP A 259 -10.71 17.89 -15.97
C ASP A 259 -10.78 19.01 -14.92
N SER A 260 -11.81 18.95 -14.10
CA SER A 260 -12.11 19.96 -13.08
C SER A 260 -12.76 19.36 -11.83
N ASP A 261 -12.61 20.05 -10.69
CA ASP A 261 -13.21 19.69 -9.41
C ASP A 261 -14.64 20.26 -9.30
N ASP A 262 -15.55 19.82 -10.18
CA ASP A 262 -16.91 20.35 -10.31
C ASP A 262 -18.01 19.40 -9.80
N ILE A 263 -17.65 18.19 -9.34
CA ILE A 263 -18.62 17.27 -8.76
C ILE A 263 -18.96 17.70 -7.34
N ASN A 264 -20.27 17.89 -7.10
CA ASN A 264 -20.78 18.36 -5.82
C ASN A 264 -21.59 17.26 -5.11
N ILE A 265 -21.07 16.71 -4.01
CA ILE A 265 -21.76 15.72 -3.18
C ILE A 265 -22.96 16.29 -2.42
N SER A 266 -23.12 17.62 -2.33
CA SER A 266 -24.31 18.25 -1.77
C SER A 266 -25.50 18.22 -2.74
N ASP A 267 -25.31 17.89 -4.03
CA ASP A 267 -26.40 17.56 -4.93
C ASP A 267 -27.09 16.27 -4.47
N PRO A 268 -28.39 16.29 -4.12
CA PRO A 268 -29.07 15.15 -3.53
C PRO A 268 -29.14 13.91 -4.45
N GLU A 269 -29.23 14.12 -5.77
CA GLU A 269 -29.29 13.01 -6.72
C GLU A 269 -27.90 12.37 -6.89
N TYR A 270 -26.84 13.17 -7.02
CA TYR A 270 -25.48 12.64 -7.05
C TYR A 270 -25.13 11.92 -5.76
N ARG A 271 -25.39 12.52 -4.59
CA ARG A 271 -25.16 11.95 -3.27
C ARG A 271 -25.83 10.58 -3.13
N LYS A 272 -27.09 10.48 -3.55
CA LYS A 272 -27.83 9.22 -3.52
C LYS A 272 -27.17 8.12 -4.37
N VAL A 273 -26.75 8.46 -5.58
CA VAL A 273 -26.07 7.53 -6.49
C VAL A 273 -24.73 7.10 -5.92
N TRP A 274 -23.92 8.03 -5.43
CA TRP A 274 -22.62 7.76 -4.83
C TRP A 274 -22.73 6.87 -3.59
N LYS A 275 -23.62 7.19 -2.67
CA LYS A 275 -23.89 6.37 -1.48
C LYS A 275 -24.34 4.96 -1.85
N THR A 276 -25.23 4.82 -2.83
CA THR A 276 -25.72 3.51 -3.28
C THR A 276 -24.58 2.63 -3.80
N ALA A 277 -23.65 3.19 -4.58
CA ALA A 277 -22.49 2.47 -5.10
C ALA A 277 -21.50 2.09 -3.99
N TYR A 278 -21.24 2.99 -3.05
CA TYR A 278 -20.38 2.74 -1.90
C TYR A 278 -20.95 1.59 -1.03
N ILE A 279 -22.23 1.68 -0.67
CA ILE A 279 -22.92 0.64 0.10
C ILE A 279 -22.90 -0.70 -0.64
N LYS A 280 -23.10 -0.69 -1.98
CA LYS A 280 -22.99 -1.90 -2.78
C LYS A 280 -21.62 -2.55 -2.66
N MET A 281 -20.53 -1.77 -2.77
CA MET A 281 -19.16 -2.29 -2.63
C MET A 281 -18.94 -2.90 -1.24
N VAL A 282 -19.35 -2.23 -0.17
CA VAL A 282 -19.19 -2.74 1.21
C VAL A 282 -19.98 -4.06 1.39
N ARG A 283 -21.22 -4.10 0.91
CA ARG A 283 -22.06 -5.32 0.97
C ARG A 283 -21.48 -6.49 0.18
N ASP A 284 -20.85 -6.20 -0.96
CA ASP A 284 -20.22 -7.23 -1.78
C ASP A 284 -18.96 -7.77 -1.09
N LEU A 285 -18.18 -6.91 -0.42
CA LEU A 285 -17.05 -7.31 0.43
C LEU A 285 -17.51 -8.11 1.65
N ASP A 286 -18.57 -7.67 2.35
CA ASP A 286 -19.11 -8.37 3.52
C ASP A 286 -19.54 -9.82 3.18
N LYS A 287 -20.14 -10.02 1.99
CA LYS A 287 -20.51 -11.36 1.50
C LYS A 287 -19.30 -12.25 1.22
N LYS A 288 -18.16 -11.67 0.88
CA LYS A 288 -16.93 -12.41 0.56
C LYS A 288 -16.11 -12.73 1.80
N TYR A 289 -16.32 -11.99 2.88
CA TYR A 289 -15.60 -12.12 4.14
C TYR A 289 -16.52 -12.62 5.27
N SER A 290 -15.95 -13.06 6.36
CA SER A 290 -16.69 -13.56 7.52
C SER A 290 -17.06 -12.42 8.48
N SER A 291 -17.90 -11.48 8.04
CA SER A 291 -18.39 -10.34 8.83
C SER A 291 -17.29 -9.51 9.48
N PRO A 292 -16.38 -8.92 8.70
CA PRO A 292 -15.34 -8.03 9.23
C PRO A 292 -15.95 -6.76 9.82
N LYS A 293 -15.16 -6.01 10.57
CA LYS A 293 -15.50 -4.64 10.97
C LYS A 293 -15.07 -3.68 9.87
N PHE A 294 -15.99 -2.94 9.29
CA PHE A 294 -15.69 -1.91 8.31
C PHE A 294 -15.44 -0.57 9.00
N VAL A 295 -14.27 0.01 8.78
CA VAL A 295 -13.91 1.37 9.20
C VAL A 295 -13.95 2.26 7.97
N LEU A 296 -14.96 3.11 7.88
CA LEU A 296 -15.14 4.06 6.79
C LEU A 296 -14.50 5.38 7.20
N THR A 297 -13.74 5.99 6.32
CA THR A 297 -13.08 7.27 6.58
C THR A 297 -12.76 7.98 5.27
N THR A 298 -12.57 9.28 5.33
CA THR A 298 -11.72 10.05 4.44
C THR A 298 -10.35 10.19 5.12
N THR A 299 -9.57 11.20 4.76
CA THR A 299 -8.30 11.48 5.44
C THR A 299 -8.21 12.96 5.81
N ILE A 300 -7.05 13.39 6.27
CA ILE A 300 -6.83 14.83 6.50
C ILE A 300 -6.52 15.59 5.22
N LEU A 301 -6.36 14.92 4.06
CA LEU A 301 -6.24 15.57 2.76
C LEU A 301 -7.45 16.52 2.55
N MET A 302 -7.17 17.71 2.04
CA MET A 302 -8.17 18.77 1.94
C MET A 302 -9.37 18.37 1.06
N HIS A 303 -10.55 18.33 1.66
CA HIS A 303 -11.83 18.02 1.01
C HIS A 303 -12.99 18.73 1.70
N ASP A 304 -14.15 18.71 1.07
CA ASP A 304 -15.38 19.26 1.63
C ASP A 304 -15.98 18.29 2.66
N ALA A 305 -16.39 18.82 3.82
CA ALA A 305 -17.00 18.04 4.90
C ALA A 305 -18.32 17.33 4.49
N ASP A 306 -18.94 17.73 3.39
CA ASP A 306 -20.14 17.04 2.88
C ASP A 306 -19.84 15.60 2.42
N TRP A 307 -18.60 15.29 2.04
CA TRP A 307 -18.17 13.92 1.79
C TRP A 307 -18.18 13.09 3.08
N ASP A 308 -17.71 13.67 4.19
CA ASP A 308 -17.72 13.01 5.50
C ASP A 308 -19.14 12.76 5.99
N ASN A 309 -20.03 13.73 5.80
CA ASN A 309 -21.45 13.60 6.11
C ASN A 309 -22.09 12.46 5.30
N ALA A 310 -21.72 12.30 4.02
CA ALA A 310 -22.20 11.20 3.19
C ALA A 310 -21.70 9.83 3.70
N ILE A 311 -20.46 9.75 4.17
CA ILE A 311 -19.90 8.53 4.77
C ILE A 311 -20.59 8.20 6.09
N GLU A 312 -20.92 9.20 6.92
CA GLU A 312 -21.68 8.99 8.15
C GLU A 312 -23.07 8.38 7.87
N GLU A 313 -23.75 8.90 6.83
CA GLU A 313 -25.02 8.34 6.38
C GLU A 313 -24.88 6.90 5.89
N ILE A 314 -23.83 6.59 5.11
CA ILE A 314 -23.50 5.23 4.65
C ILE A 314 -23.31 4.29 5.84
N LYS A 315 -22.53 4.69 6.85
CA LYS A 315 -22.30 3.92 8.07
C LYS A 315 -23.63 3.59 8.76
N ASN A 316 -24.52 4.56 8.86
CA ASN A 316 -25.83 4.35 9.49
C ASN A 316 -26.68 3.34 8.70
N GLU A 317 -26.78 3.48 7.37
CA GLU A 317 -27.52 2.56 6.50
C GLU A 317 -26.94 1.13 6.54
N LEU A 318 -25.60 0.98 6.55
CA LEU A 318 -24.96 -0.34 6.67
C LEU A 318 -25.28 -1.02 8.01
N ASN A 319 -25.27 -0.25 9.11
CA ASN A 319 -25.64 -0.77 10.44
C ASN A 319 -27.10 -1.19 10.52
N GLU A 320 -28.02 -0.47 9.85
CA GLU A 320 -29.43 -0.88 9.72
C GLU A 320 -29.57 -2.21 8.95
N MET A 321 -28.65 -2.51 8.04
CA MET A 321 -28.58 -3.78 7.31
C MET A 321 -27.89 -4.90 8.09
N GLY A 322 -27.39 -4.63 9.32
CA GLY A 322 -26.68 -5.59 10.17
C GLY A 322 -25.19 -5.73 9.86
N ILE A 323 -24.61 -4.86 9.02
CA ILE A 323 -23.18 -4.83 8.71
C ILE A 323 -22.47 -3.95 9.75
N LYS A 324 -21.39 -4.46 10.35
CA LYS A 324 -20.63 -3.73 11.37
C LYS A 324 -19.80 -2.63 10.76
N ALA A 325 -20.35 -1.44 10.63
CA ALA A 325 -19.69 -0.26 10.07
C ALA A 325 -19.47 0.82 11.12
N TYR A 326 -18.30 1.44 11.08
CA TYR A 326 -17.84 2.49 11.96
C TYR A 326 -17.30 3.64 11.11
N HIS A 327 -17.50 4.88 11.53
CA HIS A 327 -16.98 6.05 10.83
C HIS A 327 -15.87 6.68 11.68
N ASN A 328 -14.65 6.73 11.15
CA ASN A 328 -13.54 7.43 11.74
C ASN A 328 -13.39 8.82 11.14
N LEU A 329 -13.39 9.84 11.97
CA LEU A 329 -13.05 11.22 11.62
C LEU A 329 -11.77 11.59 12.34
N PHE A 330 -10.75 12.01 11.58
CA PHE A 330 -9.52 12.52 12.16
C PHE A 330 -9.73 13.90 12.78
N THR A 331 -8.96 14.27 13.80
CA THR A 331 -9.05 15.58 14.45
C THR A 331 -8.92 16.74 13.45
N ARG A 332 -8.06 16.59 12.43
CA ARG A 332 -7.86 17.57 11.35
C ARG A 332 -8.44 17.10 10.01
N ASN A 333 -9.52 16.32 10.05
CA ASN A 333 -10.12 15.76 8.86
C ASN A 333 -10.40 16.83 7.80
N GLY A 334 -9.96 16.60 6.55
CA GLY A 334 -10.09 17.58 5.46
C GLY A 334 -9.29 18.87 5.61
N ALA A 335 -8.40 18.97 6.60
CA ALA A 335 -7.70 20.22 6.96
C ALA A 335 -6.17 20.06 7.06
N ALA A 336 -5.60 19.23 6.19
CA ALA A 336 -4.16 19.03 6.11
C ALA A 336 -3.42 20.19 5.41
N THR A 337 -2.12 19.99 5.24
CA THR A 337 -1.29 20.78 4.33
C THR A 337 -1.93 20.87 2.92
N PRO A 338 -1.67 21.93 2.15
CA PRO A 338 -2.27 22.10 0.81
C PRO A 338 -1.70 21.12 -0.22
N GLY A 339 -1.95 19.86 -0.10
CA GLY A 339 -1.42 18.74 -0.87
C GLY A 339 -1.49 17.49 -0.05
N HIS A 340 -0.68 16.47 -0.41
CA HIS A 340 -0.65 15.23 0.36
C HIS A 340 -0.10 15.45 1.78
N PRO A 341 -0.57 14.73 2.78
CA PRO A 341 0.00 14.76 4.11
C PRO A 341 1.47 14.35 4.12
N ARG A 342 2.28 14.95 5.01
CA ARG A 342 3.68 14.60 5.21
C ARG A 342 3.84 13.65 6.40
N LEU A 343 5.04 13.15 6.62
CA LEU A 343 5.34 12.13 7.62
C LEU A 343 4.75 12.44 9.01
N ALA A 344 4.88 13.68 9.50
CA ALA A 344 4.33 14.06 10.81
C ALA A 344 2.79 13.92 10.85
N GLU A 345 2.12 14.29 9.77
CA GLU A 345 0.68 14.19 9.62
C GLU A 345 0.23 12.72 9.49
N HIS A 346 1.01 11.88 8.82
CA HIS A 346 0.77 10.44 8.80
C HIS A 346 0.93 9.80 10.19
N ASN A 347 1.89 10.28 10.99
CA ASN A 347 2.07 9.80 12.36
C ASN A 347 0.84 10.14 13.23
N GLU A 348 0.31 11.38 13.12
CA GLU A 348 -0.94 11.77 13.79
C GLU A 348 -2.10 10.85 13.39
N MET A 349 -2.34 10.68 12.08
CA MET A 349 -3.40 9.80 11.59
C MET A 349 -3.23 8.36 12.09
N ALA A 350 -2.00 7.86 12.13
CA ALA A 350 -1.72 6.50 12.60
C ALA A 350 -2.06 6.34 14.09
N GLU A 351 -1.73 7.32 14.92
CA GLU A 351 -2.08 7.30 16.35
C GLU A 351 -3.59 7.34 16.56
N GLU A 352 -4.30 8.22 15.82
CA GLU A 352 -5.75 8.36 15.93
C GLU A 352 -6.48 7.10 15.45
N LEU A 353 -6.11 6.57 14.28
CA LEU A 353 -6.73 5.36 13.72
C LEU A 353 -6.42 4.13 14.58
N THR A 354 -5.21 4.03 15.14
CA THR A 354 -4.84 2.97 16.10
C THR A 354 -5.79 2.97 17.30
N LYS A 355 -5.95 4.12 17.96
CA LYS A 355 -6.85 4.26 19.11
C LYS A 355 -8.30 3.97 18.73
N PHE A 356 -8.74 4.44 17.57
CA PHE A 356 -10.10 4.18 17.08
C PHE A 356 -10.35 2.67 16.89
N ILE A 357 -9.44 1.98 16.22
CA ILE A 357 -9.56 0.52 15.99
C ILE A 357 -9.51 -0.25 17.30
N GLU A 358 -8.65 0.14 18.25
CA GLU A 358 -8.59 -0.50 19.57
C GLU A 358 -9.91 -0.39 20.34
N ASN A 359 -10.60 0.74 20.24
CA ASN A 359 -11.89 0.96 20.88
C ASN A 359 -13.03 0.15 20.26
N ILE A 360 -12.92 -0.28 19.00
CA ILE A 360 -13.94 -1.07 18.33
C ILE A 360 -13.61 -2.56 18.26
N LYS A 361 -12.45 -3.01 18.79
CA LYS A 361 -12.02 -4.42 18.75
C LYS A 361 -12.96 -5.34 19.54
N ASP A 362 -13.56 -4.83 20.59
CA ASP A 362 -14.50 -5.53 21.47
C ASP A 362 -15.92 -5.45 20.86
#